data_de66a07de67d99aa2cf8cce1195fe7f0
#
_entry.id   de66a07de67d99aa2cf8cce1195fe7f0
#
_cell.length_a   1.000
_cell.length_b   1.000
_cell.length_c   1.000
_cell.angle_alpha   90.00
_cell.angle_beta   90.00
_cell.angle_gamma   90.00
#
_symmetry.space_group_name_H-M   'P 1'
#
loop_
_entity.id
_entity.type
_entity.pdbx_description
1 polymer ?
#
loop_
_entity_poly.entity_id
_entity_poly.type
_entity_poly.pdbx_seq_one_letter_code
_entity_poly.pdbx_strand_id
1 'polypeptide(L)'
;MNPEYFYRIKDVLRGLATDAATAEDPIKRTFLFDGQDLSCNVNVLEKSEDVLHLQPDHDEIVLVLEGTCGFRVGEETRRVEPGNLMFIPRNTVHGPIIDNGRVALLSIFAPFFDRTTKNIQWSRDHFK
;
A
#
# COMPACT_ATOMS: atom_id res chain seq x y z
N MET A 1 9.53 -23.22 -7.78
CA MET A 1 8.12 -22.95 -8.05
C MET A 1 8.03 -21.94 -9.18
N ASN A 2 7.22 -22.23 -10.18
CA ASN A 2 7.03 -21.30 -11.29
C ASN A 2 6.22 -20.09 -10.82
N PRO A 3 6.60 -18.89 -11.23
CA PRO A 3 5.82 -17.73 -10.87
C PRO A 3 4.44 -17.78 -11.54
N GLU A 4 3.46 -17.23 -10.87
CA GLU A 4 2.16 -17.03 -11.48
C GLU A 4 2.22 -15.80 -12.39
N TYR A 5 1.49 -15.85 -13.49
CA TYR A 5 1.38 -14.73 -14.41
C TYR A 5 -0.02 -14.13 -14.42
N PHE A 6 -1.01 -14.86 -13.89
CA PHE A 6 -2.40 -14.44 -13.90
C PHE A 6 -2.93 -14.43 -12.48
N TYR A 7 -3.60 -13.33 -12.11
CA TYR A 7 -4.11 -13.15 -10.76
C TYR A 7 -5.58 -12.75 -10.84
N ARG A 8 -6.41 -13.43 -10.06
CA ARG A 8 -7.79 -12.99 -9.87
C ARG A 8 -7.85 -12.22 -8.56
N ILE A 9 -8.06 -10.91 -8.68
CA ILE A 9 -7.99 -10.03 -7.51
C ILE A 9 -9.01 -10.39 -6.43
N LYS A 10 -10.21 -10.84 -6.83
CA LYS A 10 -11.22 -11.27 -5.85
C LYS A 10 -10.70 -12.40 -4.97
N ASP A 11 -9.95 -13.33 -5.53
CA ASP A 11 -9.40 -14.46 -4.77
C ASP A 11 -8.26 -13.99 -3.87
N VAL A 12 -7.46 -13.06 -4.34
CA VAL A 12 -6.40 -12.44 -3.54
C VAL A 12 -7.01 -11.76 -2.32
N LEU A 13 -8.09 -11.00 -2.51
CA LEU A 13 -8.76 -10.29 -1.43
C LEU A 13 -9.36 -11.23 -0.39
N ARG A 14 -9.85 -12.40 -0.79
CA ARG A 14 -10.35 -13.40 0.15
C ARG A 14 -9.26 -13.99 1.01
N GLY A 15 -8.06 -14.13 0.46
CA GLY A 15 -6.92 -14.73 1.16
C GLY A 15 -6.13 -13.77 2.03
N LEU A 16 -6.55 -12.54 2.15
CA LEU A 16 -5.74 -11.48 2.73
C LEU A 16 -5.57 -11.51 4.24
N ALA A 17 -5.87 -12.62 4.88
CA ALA A 17 -5.59 -12.75 6.31
C ALA A 17 -4.19 -13.30 6.59
N THR A 18 -3.36 -13.49 5.57
CA THR A 18 -2.10 -14.23 5.73
C THR A 18 -0.95 -13.40 6.27
N ASP A 19 -0.96 -12.09 6.06
CA ASP A 19 0.09 -11.22 6.58
C ASP A 19 -0.51 -10.39 7.73
N ALA A 20 -0.17 -10.76 8.95
CA ALA A 20 -0.71 -10.07 10.11
C ALA A 20 -0.09 -8.67 10.23
N ALA A 21 -0.92 -7.66 10.43
CA ALA A 21 -0.46 -6.34 10.76
C ALA A 21 0.23 -6.36 12.13
N THR A 22 1.29 -5.58 12.28
CA THR A 22 2.01 -5.42 13.54
C THR A 22 1.95 -3.97 13.98
N ALA A 23 2.41 -3.70 15.20
CA ALA A 23 2.53 -2.32 15.67
C ALA A 23 3.52 -1.51 14.83
N GLU A 24 4.50 -2.17 14.22
CA GLU A 24 5.52 -1.53 13.39
C GLU A 24 5.05 -1.34 11.95
N ASP A 25 4.24 -2.29 11.46
CA ASP A 25 3.71 -2.27 10.10
C ASP A 25 2.21 -2.60 10.14
N PRO A 26 1.35 -1.58 10.22
CA PRO A 26 -0.09 -1.80 10.34
C PRO A 26 -0.77 -2.22 9.04
N ILE A 27 -0.02 -2.38 7.97
CA ILE A 27 -0.56 -2.70 6.66
C ILE A 27 -0.49 -4.21 6.43
N LYS A 28 -1.64 -4.84 6.17
CA LYS A 28 -1.69 -6.25 5.77
C LYS A 28 -1.40 -6.34 4.27
N ARG A 29 -0.38 -7.09 3.90
CA ARG A 29 0.06 -7.20 2.50
C ARG A 29 0.01 -8.64 2.00
N THR A 30 -0.37 -8.79 0.75
CA THR A 30 -0.16 -10.03 -0.01
C THR A 30 0.70 -9.68 -1.21
N PHE A 31 1.91 -10.24 -1.24
CA PHE A 31 2.85 -10.00 -2.33
C PHE A 31 2.49 -10.90 -3.50
N LEU A 32 2.26 -10.30 -4.66
CA LEU A 32 1.87 -11.04 -5.86
C LEU A 32 3.08 -11.47 -6.66
N PHE A 33 3.96 -10.54 -6.99
CA PHE A 33 5.16 -10.85 -7.77
C PHE A 33 6.23 -9.78 -7.58
N ASP A 34 7.47 -10.20 -7.81
CA ASP A 34 8.64 -9.33 -7.94
C ASP A 34 9.23 -9.53 -9.33
N GLY A 35 9.27 -8.45 -10.12
CA GLY A 35 9.99 -8.43 -11.39
C GLY A 35 11.42 -7.96 -11.18
N GLN A 36 12.14 -7.70 -12.28
CA GLN A 36 13.48 -7.13 -12.20
C GLN A 36 13.45 -5.68 -11.72
N ASP A 37 12.47 -4.92 -12.20
CA ASP A 37 12.41 -3.48 -11.96
C ASP A 37 11.14 -3.03 -11.25
N LEU A 38 10.26 -3.96 -10.90
CA LEU A 38 9.03 -3.63 -10.22
C LEU A 38 8.54 -4.78 -9.35
N SER A 39 7.66 -4.44 -8.42
CA SER A 39 6.93 -5.43 -7.64
C SER A 39 5.48 -4.97 -7.46
N CYS A 40 4.62 -5.92 -7.10
CA CYS A 40 3.21 -5.65 -6.92
C CYS A 40 2.71 -6.36 -5.67
N ASN A 41 1.94 -5.64 -4.86
CA ASN A 41 1.23 -6.26 -3.74
C ASN A 41 -0.19 -5.71 -3.67
N VAL A 42 -1.04 -6.46 -2.99
CA VAL A 42 -2.35 -5.99 -2.56
C VAL A 42 -2.27 -5.80 -1.06
N ASN A 43 -2.76 -4.68 -0.58
CA ASN A 43 -2.74 -4.40 0.83
C ASN A 43 -4.11 -3.97 1.32
N VAL A 44 -4.38 -4.29 2.58
CA VAL A 44 -5.65 -3.99 3.23
C VAL A 44 -5.36 -3.26 4.52
N LEU A 45 -6.11 -2.18 4.72
CA LEU A 45 -6.04 -1.39 5.94
C LEU A 45 -7.47 -1.21 6.45
N GLU A 46 -7.59 -1.29 7.77
CA GLU A 46 -8.81 -0.93 8.45
C GLU A 46 -8.59 0.41 9.13
N LYS A 47 -9.60 0.91 9.86
CA LYS A 47 -9.42 2.14 10.62
C LYS A 47 -8.14 2.04 11.45
N SER A 48 -7.22 2.92 11.16
CA SER A 48 -5.91 2.94 11.79
C SER A 48 -5.41 4.37 11.84
N GLU A 49 -4.69 4.69 12.89
CA GLU A 49 -4.03 5.97 13.01
C GLU A 49 -2.58 5.86 12.53
N ASP A 50 -2.04 6.96 12.06
CA ASP A 50 -0.61 7.11 11.76
C ASP A 50 -0.07 6.15 10.72
N VAL A 51 -0.80 5.96 9.62
CA VAL A 51 -0.32 5.16 8.49
C VAL A 51 0.39 5.98 7.41
N LEU A 52 0.50 7.29 7.60
CA LEU A 52 1.25 8.14 6.67
C LEU A 52 2.74 7.82 6.75
N HIS A 53 3.36 7.67 5.60
CA HIS A 53 4.76 7.26 5.51
C HIS A 53 5.37 7.72 4.20
N LEU A 54 6.69 7.61 4.09
CA LEU A 54 7.39 7.78 2.84
C LEU A 54 8.36 6.63 2.61
N GLN A 55 8.68 6.41 1.36
CA GLN A 55 9.59 5.36 0.95
C GLN A 55 10.65 5.98 0.04
N PRO A 56 11.93 5.96 0.45
CA PRO A 56 12.98 6.63 -0.32
C PRO A 56 13.48 5.84 -1.53
N ASP A 57 13.16 4.54 -1.60
CA ASP A 57 13.82 3.64 -2.55
C ASP A 57 13.05 3.43 -3.85
N HIS A 58 11.78 3.84 -3.92
CA HIS A 58 10.97 3.57 -5.10
C HIS A 58 9.82 4.55 -5.26
N ASP A 59 9.35 4.66 -6.50
CA ASP A 59 8.08 5.27 -6.83
C ASP A 59 6.97 4.24 -6.66
N GLU A 60 5.75 4.70 -6.50
CA GLU A 60 4.61 3.81 -6.26
C GLU A 60 3.40 4.26 -7.07
N ILE A 61 2.65 3.29 -7.59
CA ILE A 61 1.32 3.50 -8.14
C ILE A 61 0.34 2.76 -7.24
N VAL A 62 -0.74 3.43 -6.85
CA VAL A 62 -1.79 2.82 -6.03
C VAL A 62 -3.11 2.89 -6.76
N LEU A 63 -3.78 1.75 -6.84
CA LEU A 63 -5.13 1.63 -7.38
C LEU A 63 -6.07 1.21 -6.25
N VAL A 64 -7.15 1.95 -6.05
CA VAL A 64 -8.17 1.58 -5.06
C VAL A 64 -9.01 0.43 -5.61
N LEU A 65 -9.05 -0.68 -4.87
CA LEU A 65 -9.81 -1.88 -5.24
C LEU A 65 -11.18 -1.94 -4.54
N GLU A 66 -11.21 -1.64 -3.25
CA GLU A 66 -12.41 -1.67 -2.44
C GLU A 66 -12.36 -0.56 -1.39
N GLY A 67 -13.55 -0.10 -0.99
CA GLY A 67 -13.69 0.89 0.06
C GLY A 67 -13.45 2.30 -0.41
N THR A 68 -13.78 3.26 0.45
CA THR A 68 -13.57 4.68 0.21
C THR A 68 -12.86 5.30 1.41
N CYS A 69 -11.99 6.26 1.14
CA CYS A 69 -11.26 6.95 2.20
C CYS A 69 -10.70 8.26 1.66
N GLY A 70 -10.15 9.05 2.56
CA GLY A 70 -9.24 10.10 2.15
C GLY A 70 -7.90 9.48 1.75
N PHE A 71 -7.15 10.12 0.88
CA PHE A 71 -5.80 9.70 0.54
C PHE A 71 -4.93 10.93 0.37
N ARG A 72 -3.79 10.92 1.05
CA ARG A 72 -2.84 12.02 0.99
C ARG A 72 -1.63 11.63 0.16
N VAL A 73 -1.23 12.53 -0.75
CA VAL A 73 0.05 12.43 -1.46
C VAL A 73 0.72 13.80 -1.33
N GLY A 74 1.85 13.87 -0.66
CA GLY A 74 2.49 15.12 -0.35
C GLY A 74 1.59 15.98 0.52
N GLU A 75 1.23 17.16 0.04
CA GLU A 75 0.33 18.07 0.77
C GLU A 75 -1.11 18.04 0.25
N GLU A 76 -1.38 17.25 -0.78
CA GLU A 76 -2.71 17.13 -1.35
C GLU A 76 -3.45 15.95 -0.76
N THR A 77 -4.68 16.18 -0.32
CA THR A 77 -5.57 15.13 0.18
C THR A 77 -6.86 15.18 -0.60
N ARG A 78 -7.28 14.02 -1.10
CA ARG A 78 -8.55 13.87 -1.80
C ARG A 78 -9.29 12.65 -1.31
N ARG A 79 -10.61 12.66 -1.49
CA ARG A 79 -11.44 11.48 -1.31
C ARG A 79 -11.22 10.54 -2.50
N VAL A 80 -11.00 9.26 -2.23
CA VAL A 80 -10.80 8.25 -3.27
C VAL A 80 -11.78 7.10 -3.10
N GLU A 81 -12.07 6.44 -4.23
CA GLU A 81 -13.01 5.34 -4.32
C GLU A 81 -12.49 4.31 -5.32
N PRO A 82 -13.11 3.10 -5.40
CA PRO A 82 -12.63 2.07 -6.32
C PRO A 82 -12.48 2.59 -7.75
N GLY A 83 -11.33 2.28 -8.36
CA GLY A 83 -10.97 2.74 -9.69
C GLY A 83 -10.12 3.99 -9.72
N ASN A 84 -9.96 4.70 -8.60
CA ASN A 84 -9.04 5.84 -8.54
C ASN A 84 -7.60 5.36 -8.49
N LEU A 85 -6.73 6.08 -9.19
CA LEU A 85 -5.31 5.79 -9.30
C LEU A 85 -4.51 6.96 -8.74
N MET A 86 -3.51 6.66 -7.91
CA MET A 86 -2.60 7.68 -7.38
C MET A 86 -1.18 7.36 -7.80
N PHE A 87 -0.42 8.38 -8.17
CA PHE A 87 1.02 8.28 -8.37
C PHE A 87 1.74 8.90 -7.18
N ILE A 88 2.68 8.17 -6.62
CA ILE A 88 3.42 8.59 -5.44
C ILE A 88 4.90 8.57 -5.77
N PRO A 89 5.52 9.74 -5.98
CA PRO A 89 6.97 9.79 -6.16
C PRO A 89 7.69 9.33 -4.89
N ARG A 90 8.90 8.80 -5.05
CA ARG A 90 9.73 8.46 -3.89
C ARG A 90 9.95 9.68 -3.00
N ASN A 91 10.20 9.45 -1.73
CA ASN A 91 10.41 10.50 -0.72
C ASN A 91 9.19 11.41 -0.51
N THR A 92 7.99 10.95 -0.86
CA THR A 92 6.77 11.72 -0.68
C THR A 92 5.91 11.09 0.40
N VAL A 93 5.56 11.85 1.42
CA VAL A 93 4.66 11.37 2.48
C VAL A 93 3.30 11.08 1.87
N HIS A 94 2.76 9.91 2.15
CA HIS A 94 1.49 9.47 1.59
C HIS A 94 0.83 8.42 2.47
N GLY A 95 -0.42 8.17 2.20
CA GLY A 95 -1.17 7.08 2.80
C GLY A 95 -2.66 7.37 2.86
N PRO A 96 -3.44 6.33 3.13
CA PRO A 96 -4.87 6.48 3.31
C PRO A 96 -5.19 7.13 4.66
N ILE A 97 -6.30 7.86 4.69
CA ILE A 97 -6.88 8.42 5.91
C ILE A 97 -8.24 7.76 6.06
N ILE A 98 -8.32 6.77 6.94
CA ILE A 98 -9.48 5.91 7.07
C ILE A 98 -10.21 6.22 8.37
N ASP A 99 -11.42 6.75 8.25
CA ASP A 99 -12.25 7.07 9.41
C ASP A 99 -12.95 5.83 9.94
N ASN A 100 -13.45 5.02 9.05
CA ASN A 100 -14.08 3.75 9.40
C ASN A 100 -14.05 2.80 8.21
N GLY A 101 -14.28 1.52 8.50
CA GLY A 101 -14.32 0.51 7.46
C GLY A 101 -12.96 0.03 7.02
N ARG A 102 -12.95 -0.57 5.86
CA ARG A 102 -11.81 -1.29 5.31
C ARG A 102 -11.56 -0.81 3.90
N VAL A 103 -10.28 -0.66 3.55
CA VAL A 103 -9.85 -0.26 2.21
C VAL A 103 -8.86 -1.29 1.69
N ALA A 104 -9.03 -1.68 0.43
CA ALA A 104 -8.10 -2.56 -0.26
C ALA A 104 -7.46 -1.81 -1.41
N LEU A 105 -6.14 -1.88 -1.48
CA LEU A 105 -5.33 -1.14 -2.44
C LEU A 105 -4.40 -2.12 -3.17
N LEU A 106 -4.19 -1.88 -4.46
CA LEU A 106 -3.14 -2.55 -5.22
C LEU A 106 -2.00 -1.57 -5.39
N SER A 107 -0.79 -1.98 -5.02
CA SER A 107 0.39 -1.12 -5.12
C SER A 107 1.42 -1.74 -6.05
N ILE A 108 1.97 -0.91 -6.93
CA ILE A 108 3.08 -1.27 -7.81
C ILE A 108 4.25 -0.36 -7.44
N PHE A 109 5.40 -0.95 -7.18
CA PHE A 109 6.63 -0.25 -6.79
C PHE A 109 7.68 -0.42 -7.87
N ALA A 110 8.40 0.65 -8.17
CA ALA A 110 9.51 0.62 -9.12
C ALA A 110 10.66 1.47 -8.57
N PRO A 111 11.83 0.88 -8.31
CA PRO A 111 12.14 -0.55 -8.31
C PRO A 111 11.34 -1.33 -7.26
N PHE A 112 11.54 -2.64 -7.20
CA PHE A 112 10.72 -3.51 -6.36
C PHE A 112 10.83 -3.15 -4.86
N PHE A 113 9.74 -3.43 -4.14
CA PHE A 113 9.69 -3.25 -2.70
C PHE A 113 10.46 -4.39 -2.02
N ASP A 114 11.46 -4.05 -1.21
CA ASP A 114 12.25 -5.03 -0.48
C ASP A 114 11.47 -5.49 0.75
N ARG A 115 10.96 -6.71 0.72
CA ARG A 115 10.20 -7.29 1.82
C ARG A 115 11.02 -7.47 3.08
N THR A 116 12.33 -7.60 2.93
CA THR A 116 13.24 -7.87 4.03
C THR A 116 13.47 -6.62 4.86
N THR A 117 13.80 -5.53 4.21
CA THR A 117 14.12 -4.28 4.91
C THR A 117 12.88 -3.41 5.12
N LYS A 118 11.91 -3.46 4.19
CA LYS A 118 10.73 -2.60 4.23
C LYS A 118 11.10 -1.18 4.60
N ASN A 119 11.98 -0.56 3.81
CA ASN A 119 12.49 0.77 4.11
C ASN A 119 11.37 1.82 4.05
N ILE A 120 10.60 1.89 5.12
CA ILE A 120 9.45 2.76 5.29
C ILE A 120 9.76 3.73 6.42
N GLN A 121 9.62 5.02 6.14
CA GLN A 121 9.77 6.05 7.16
C GLN A 121 8.36 6.54 7.53
N TRP A 122 7.93 6.18 8.72
CA TRP A 122 6.59 6.52 9.21
C TRP A 122 6.55 7.97 9.66
N SER A 123 5.53 8.68 9.25
CA SER A 123 5.32 10.08 9.62
C SER A 123 5.23 10.25 11.14
N ARG A 124 4.60 9.30 11.82
CA ARG A 124 4.48 9.30 13.29
C ARG A 124 5.83 9.33 14.01
N ASP A 125 6.89 8.85 13.37
CA ASP A 125 8.22 8.80 13.97
C ASP A 125 9.03 10.08 13.72
N HIS A 126 8.66 10.86 12.72
CA HIS A 126 9.41 12.00 12.26
C HIS A 126 8.74 13.36 12.49
N PHE A 127 7.43 13.37 12.68
CA PHE A 127 6.65 14.61 12.72
C PHE A 127 5.78 14.74 13.97
N LYS A 128 6.22 14.18 15.06
CA LYS A 128 5.53 14.31 16.34
C LYS A 128 5.71 15.70 16.94
#